data_639a389dec40465b44505a86474ffed0
#
_entry.id   639a389dec40465b44505a86474ffed0
#
_cell.length_a   1.000
_cell.length_b   1.000
_cell.length_c   1.000
_cell.angle_alpha   90.00
_cell.angle_beta   90.00
_cell.angle_gamma   90.00
#
_symmetry.space_group_name_H-M   'P 1'
#
loop_
_entity.id
_entity.type
_entity.pdbx_description
1 polymer ?
#
loop_
_entity_poly.entity_id
_entity_poly.type
_entity_poly.pdbx_seq_one_letter_code
_entity_poly.pdbx_strand_id
1 'polypeptide(L)'
;MPNKKRHFLTALTSLRNRWLAWRFPFLEPRSVDGGRIEGYDFSYTLLDSYPDGWRRVIVRHLRRIKSLLKRYGELGSFHIIDAKEKYGEARLYWSGVLSEECVRQLDDLIWDMESDTGHTCCECGHPAKYVTQGYILPFCRKCIMKHGVDNAREI
;
A
#
# COMPACT_ATOMS: atom_id res chain seq x y z
N MET A 1 13.27 7.34 -32.06
CA MET A 1 11.82 7.54 -31.92
C MET A 1 11.40 7.26 -30.47
N PRO A 2 10.87 8.21 -29.72
CA PRO A 2 10.43 7.95 -28.37
C PRO A 2 9.17 7.08 -28.41
N ASN A 3 9.24 6.04 -27.62
CA ASN A 3 8.41 4.86 -27.56
C ASN A 3 6.93 5.20 -27.22
N LYS A 4 6.03 5.25 -28.23
CA LYS A 4 4.59 5.48 -28.07
C LYS A 4 3.96 4.57 -26.99
N LYS A 5 4.46 3.34 -26.80
CA LYS A 5 4.01 2.42 -25.74
C LYS A 5 4.32 2.95 -24.33
N ARG A 6 5.46 3.61 -24.15
CA ARG A 6 5.87 4.16 -22.84
C ARG A 6 4.98 5.35 -22.45
N HIS A 7 4.66 6.24 -23.39
CA HIS A 7 3.73 7.35 -23.16
C HIS A 7 2.30 6.87 -22.87
N PHE A 8 1.82 5.85 -23.55
CA PHE A 8 0.48 5.29 -23.32
C PHE A 8 0.39 4.62 -21.94
N LEU A 9 1.39 3.84 -21.54
CA LEU A 9 1.45 3.23 -20.20
C LEU A 9 1.53 4.29 -19.10
N THR A 10 2.27 5.37 -19.30
CA THR A 10 2.36 6.50 -18.37
C THR A 10 1.00 7.20 -18.21
N ALA A 11 0.29 7.44 -19.32
CA ALA A 11 -1.05 8.05 -19.30
C ALA A 11 -2.07 7.16 -18.55
N LEU A 12 -2.08 5.85 -18.79
CA LEU A 12 -2.95 4.91 -18.08
C LEU A 12 -2.62 4.85 -16.58
N THR A 13 -1.34 4.88 -16.22
CA THR A 13 -0.89 4.92 -14.83
C THR A 13 -1.38 6.19 -14.14
N SER A 14 -1.23 7.35 -14.77
CA SER A 14 -1.71 8.63 -14.24
C SER A 14 -3.23 8.64 -14.05
N LEU A 15 -4.01 8.12 -14.99
CA LEU A 15 -5.47 8.01 -14.86
C LEU A 15 -5.88 7.09 -13.71
N ARG A 16 -5.22 5.92 -13.59
CA ARG A 16 -5.43 4.99 -12.47
C ARG A 16 -5.13 5.67 -11.14
N ASN A 17 -4.02 6.37 -11.05
CA ASN A 17 -3.57 7.01 -9.84
C ASN A 17 -4.46 8.21 -9.45
N ARG A 18 -4.95 8.99 -10.41
CA ARG A 18 -5.97 10.03 -10.17
C ARG A 18 -7.24 9.44 -9.58
N TRP A 19 -7.70 8.33 -10.14
CA TRP A 19 -8.88 7.63 -9.61
C TRP A 19 -8.63 7.11 -8.20
N LEU A 20 -7.45 6.53 -7.92
CA LEU A 20 -7.07 6.06 -6.59
C LEU A 20 -6.99 7.21 -5.59
N ALA A 21 -6.39 8.34 -5.94
CA ALA A 21 -6.30 9.52 -5.09
C ALA A 21 -7.68 10.16 -4.84
N TRP A 22 -8.56 10.17 -5.85
CA TRP A 22 -9.95 10.57 -5.66
C TRP A 22 -10.70 9.63 -4.71
N ARG A 23 -10.51 8.33 -4.89
CA ARG A 23 -11.13 7.29 -4.05
C ARG A 23 -10.57 7.30 -2.62
N PHE A 24 -9.28 7.51 -2.49
CA PHE A 24 -8.53 7.52 -1.23
C PHE A 24 -7.64 8.77 -1.18
N PRO A 25 -8.18 9.93 -0.74
CA PRO A 25 -7.45 11.20 -0.78
C PRO A 25 -6.12 11.19 -0.04
N PHE A 26 -5.99 10.33 0.94
CA PHE A 26 -4.78 10.15 1.74
C PHE A 26 -3.64 9.37 1.02
N LEU A 27 -3.88 8.85 -0.21
CA LEU A 27 -2.83 8.23 -1.06
C LEU A 27 -2.06 9.23 -1.92
N GLU A 28 -2.56 10.47 -2.04
CA GLU A 28 -1.85 11.53 -2.76
C GLU A 28 -0.60 11.92 -1.96
N PRO A 29 0.60 11.85 -2.57
CA PRO A 29 1.81 12.31 -1.90
C PRO A 29 1.70 13.77 -1.46
N ARG A 30 2.32 14.08 -0.35
CA ARG A 30 2.36 15.43 0.23
C ARG A 30 3.78 15.97 0.25
N SER A 31 3.91 17.29 0.23
CA SER A 31 5.17 17.97 0.49
C SER A 31 5.60 17.78 1.96
N VAL A 32 6.84 18.10 2.25
CA VAL A 32 7.43 17.91 3.60
C VAL A 32 6.65 18.67 4.70
N ASP A 33 6.02 19.78 4.34
CA ASP A 33 5.15 20.58 5.20
C ASP A 33 3.70 20.07 5.26
N GLY A 34 3.40 18.94 4.61
CA GLY A 34 2.08 18.30 4.57
C GLY A 34 1.12 18.89 3.54
N GLY A 35 1.52 19.91 2.79
CA GLY A 35 0.73 20.54 1.73
C GLY A 35 0.59 19.66 0.50
N ARG A 36 -0.33 20.04 -0.40
CA ARG A 36 -0.42 19.44 -1.74
C ARG A 36 0.78 19.85 -2.58
N ILE A 37 1.28 18.91 -3.38
CA ILE A 37 2.34 19.20 -4.36
C ILE A 37 1.70 19.87 -5.57
N GLU A 38 2.05 21.13 -5.81
CA GLU A 38 1.56 21.88 -6.97
C GLU A 38 2.02 21.22 -8.28
N GLY A 39 1.12 21.08 -9.24
CA GLY A 39 1.42 20.47 -10.54
C GLY A 39 1.69 18.97 -10.51
N TYR A 40 1.32 18.29 -9.44
CA TYR A 40 1.52 16.84 -9.33
C TYR A 40 0.77 16.08 -10.45
N ASP A 41 1.49 15.26 -11.20
CA ASP A 41 1.01 14.60 -12.42
C ASP A 41 0.37 13.21 -12.19
N PHE A 42 0.29 12.77 -10.94
CA PHE A 42 -0.21 11.45 -10.55
C PHE A 42 0.57 10.27 -11.15
N SER A 43 1.84 10.46 -11.48
CA SER A 43 2.73 9.38 -11.93
C SER A 43 2.94 8.31 -10.86
N TYR A 44 2.70 8.66 -9.59
CA TYR A 44 2.93 7.84 -8.41
C TYR A 44 1.82 8.04 -7.37
N THR A 45 1.51 7.00 -6.59
CA THR A 45 0.77 7.08 -5.33
C THR A 45 1.52 6.31 -4.25
N LEU A 46 1.22 6.55 -2.98
CA LEU A 46 1.83 5.80 -1.87
C LEU A 46 1.54 4.29 -1.93
N LEU A 47 0.50 3.88 -2.68
CA LEU A 47 0.21 2.46 -2.93
C LEU A 47 1.29 1.77 -3.78
N ASP A 48 2.00 2.54 -4.61
CA ASP A 48 3.07 2.04 -5.48
C ASP A 48 4.37 1.72 -4.71
N SER A 49 4.45 2.07 -3.43
CA SER A 49 5.55 1.70 -2.52
C SER A 49 5.50 0.25 -2.05
N TYR A 50 4.38 -0.43 -2.28
CA TYR A 50 4.20 -1.82 -1.87
C TYR A 50 4.37 -2.79 -3.03
N PRO A 51 4.73 -4.06 -2.76
CA PRO A 51 4.71 -5.12 -3.75
C PRO A 51 3.35 -5.26 -4.46
N ASP A 52 3.38 -5.52 -5.77
CA ASP A 52 2.16 -5.57 -6.59
C ASP A 52 1.15 -6.63 -6.12
N GLY A 53 1.62 -7.76 -5.60
CA GLY A 53 0.76 -8.82 -5.09
C GLY A 53 -0.10 -8.40 -3.90
N TRP A 54 0.31 -7.38 -3.15
CA TRP A 54 -0.43 -6.90 -1.98
C TRP A 54 -1.54 -5.90 -2.31
N ARG A 55 -1.59 -5.40 -3.54
CA ARG A 55 -2.50 -4.32 -3.93
C ARG A 55 -3.96 -4.59 -3.54
N ARG A 56 -4.46 -5.81 -3.76
CA ARG A 56 -5.86 -6.16 -3.39
C ARG A 56 -6.11 -6.13 -1.89
N VAL A 57 -5.18 -6.68 -1.12
CA VAL A 57 -5.26 -6.71 0.35
C VAL A 57 -5.23 -5.29 0.89
N ILE A 58 -4.25 -4.49 0.47
CA ILE A 58 -4.09 -3.11 0.92
C ILE A 58 -5.33 -2.27 0.57
N VAL A 59 -5.84 -2.33 -0.67
CA VAL A 59 -7.06 -1.59 -1.06
C VAL A 59 -8.27 -1.99 -0.21
N ARG A 60 -8.39 -3.26 0.19
CA ARG A 60 -9.43 -3.71 1.11
C ARG A 60 -9.32 -3.01 2.47
N HIS A 61 -8.10 -2.95 3.04
CA HIS A 61 -7.87 -2.26 4.31
C HIS A 61 -8.04 -0.74 4.20
N LEU A 62 -7.58 -0.12 3.13
CA LEU A 62 -7.81 1.32 2.89
C LEU A 62 -9.29 1.69 2.83
N ARG A 63 -10.15 0.79 2.33
CA ARG A 63 -11.62 0.98 2.40
C ARG A 63 -12.14 0.97 3.83
N ARG A 64 -11.64 0.04 4.66
CA ARG A 64 -12.01 -0.04 6.10
C ARG A 64 -11.53 1.22 6.83
N ILE A 65 -10.29 1.64 6.62
CA ILE A 65 -9.72 2.88 7.17
C ILE A 65 -10.57 4.09 6.76
N LYS A 66 -10.88 4.23 5.47
CA LYS A 66 -11.73 5.33 4.99
C LYS A 66 -13.11 5.32 5.63
N SER A 67 -13.73 4.16 5.80
CA SER A 67 -15.02 4.02 6.45
C SER A 67 -14.96 4.41 7.92
N LEU A 68 -13.90 4.03 8.63
CA LEU A 68 -13.66 4.43 10.01
C LEU A 68 -13.55 5.95 10.12
N LEU A 69 -12.63 6.55 9.35
CA LEU A 69 -12.39 8.00 9.37
C LEU A 69 -13.65 8.82 9.02
N LYS A 70 -14.47 8.32 8.07
CA LYS A 70 -15.77 8.95 7.75
C LYS A 70 -16.76 8.87 8.90
N ARG A 71 -16.82 7.74 9.60
CA ARG A 71 -17.71 7.54 10.75
C ARG A 71 -17.42 8.53 11.88
N TYR A 72 -16.15 8.88 12.07
CA TYR A 72 -15.73 9.88 13.06
C TYR A 72 -15.70 11.31 12.51
N GLY A 73 -15.94 11.52 11.21
CA GLY A 73 -15.84 12.84 10.59
C GLY A 73 -14.41 13.35 10.44
N GLU A 74 -13.42 12.48 10.53
CA GLU A 74 -11.99 12.83 10.65
C GLU A 74 -11.18 12.53 9.37
N LEU A 75 -11.85 12.21 8.26
CA LEU A 75 -11.17 11.88 7.01
C LEU A 75 -10.24 12.98 6.50
N GLY A 76 -10.61 14.25 6.69
CA GLY A 76 -9.81 15.40 6.26
C GLY A 76 -8.56 15.65 7.12
N SER A 77 -8.54 15.10 8.34
CA SER A 77 -7.41 15.24 9.28
C SER A 77 -6.35 14.15 9.13
N PHE A 78 -6.66 13.09 8.39
CA PHE A 78 -5.78 11.94 8.23
C PHE A 78 -4.93 12.04 6.97
N HIS A 79 -3.62 11.88 7.10
CA HIS A 79 -2.65 11.88 6.01
C HIS A 79 -1.66 10.73 6.16
N ILE A 80 -1.45 9.96 5.11
CA ILE A 80 -0.34 9.00 5.07
C ILE A 80 0.93 9.77 4.74
N ILE A 81 1.96 9.63 5.57
CA ILE A 81 3.26 10.29 5.40
C ILE A 81 4.33 9.36 4.85
N ASP A 82 4.20 8.05 5.06
CA ASP A 82 5.11 7.06 4.49
C ASP A 82 4.39 5.71 4.37
N ALA A 83 4.73 4.97 3.33
CA ALA A 83 4.18 3.66 3.04
C ALA A 83 5.28 2.80 2.41
N LYS A 84 5.60 1.67 3.02
CA LYS A 84 6.69 0.80 2.57
C LYS A 84 6.54 -0.65 3.00
N GLU A 85 7.24 -1.52 2.30
CA GLU A 85 7.50 -2.88 2.76
C GLU A 85 8.56 -2.85 3.86
N LYS A 86 8.36 -3.62 4.92
CA LYS A 86 9.36 -3.86 5.96
C LYS A 86 9.17 -5.24 6.59
N TYR A 87 10.20 -6.07 6.52
CA TYR A 87 10.20 -7.43 7.08
C TYR A 87 9.08 -8.33 6.56
N GLY A 88 8.70 -8.18 5.30
CA GLY A 88 7.65 -8.97 4.66
C GLY A 88 6.23 -8.53 4.96
N GLU A 89 6.05 -7.35 5.53
CA GLU A 89 4.75 -6.76 5.85
C GLU A 89 4.64 -5.33 5.32
N ALA A 90 3.41 -4.88 5.06
CA ALA A 90 3.15 -3.50 4.69
C ALA A 90 3.20 -2.61 5.93
N ARG A 91 4.02 -1.57 5.94
CA ARG A 91 4.01 -0.53 6.96
C ARG A 91 3.35 0.72 6.41
N LEU A 92 2.50 1.34 7.23
CA LEU A 92 1.81 2.58 6.92
C LEU A 92 2.04 3.54 8.08
N TYR A 93 2.62 4.70 7.77
CA TYR A 93 2.84 5.77 8.73
C TYR A 93 1.92 6.93 8.38
N TRP A 94 1.29 7.49 9.37
CA TRP A 94 0.31 8.56 9.19
C TRP A 94 0.53 9.72 10.16
N SER A 95 -0.09 10.85 9.86
CA SER A 95 -0.19 12.01 10.74
C SER A 95 -1.59 12.60 10.68
N GLY A 96 -1.93 13.37 11.70
CA GLY A 96 -3.22 14.04 11.80
C GLY A 96 -3.69 14.16 13.25
N VAL A 97 -4.73 14.95 13.44
CA VAL A 97 -5.40 15.09 14.74
C VAL A 97 -6.69 14.28 14.68
N LEU A 98 -6.70 13.15 15.36
CA LEU A 98 -7.84 12.23 15.44
C LEU A 98 -8.24 12.05 16.90
N SER A 99 -9.48 11.67 17.14
CA SER A 99 -9.96 11.30 18.48
C SER A 99 -9.28 10.02 18.96
N GLU A 100 -9.09 9.86 20.27
CA GLU A 100 -8.44 8.69 20.87
C GLU A 100 -9.11 7.37 20.44
N GLU A 101 -10.43 7.34 20.39
CA GLU A 101 -11.19 6.18 19.98
C GLU A 101 -10.98 5.84 18.49
N CYS A 102 -10.90 6.86 17.62
CA CYS A 102 -10.58 6.67 16.21
C CYS A 102 -9.15 6.13 16.04
N VAL A 103 -8.17 6.70 16.75
CA VAL A 103 -6.77 6.23 16.74
C VAL A 103 -6.68 4.76 17.11
N ARG A 104 -7.31 4.36 18.21
CA ARG A 104 -7.29 2.96 18.67
C ARG A 104 -7.81 1.99 17.61
N GLN A 105 -8.96 2.29 17.01
CA GLN A 105 -9.54 1.46 15.94
C GLN A 105 -8.73 1.52 14.65
N LEU A 106 -8.08 2.64 14.36
CA LEU A 106 -7.19 2.79 13.20
C LEU A 106 -5.94 1.94 13.36
N ASP A 107 -5.34 1.93 14.54
CA ASP A 107 -4.17 1.10 14.83
C ASP A 107 -4.48 -0.39 14.68
N ASP A 108 -5.66 -0.84 15.13
CA ASP A 108 -6.14 -2.22 14.91
C ASP A 108 -6.26 -2.54 13.40
N LEU A 109 -6.80 -1.62 12.59
CA LEU A 109 -6.93 -1.81 11.14
C LEU A 109 -5.58 -1.82 10.42
N ILE A 110 -4.62 -1.02 10.86
CA ILE A 110 -3.27 -1.00 10.32
C ILE A 110 -2.56 -2.31 10.68
N TRP A 111 -2.68 -2.76 11.91
CA TRP A 111 -2.12 -4.04 12.35
C TRP A 111 -2.70 -5.23 11.58
N ASP A 112 -4.02 -5.26 11.35
CA ASP A 112 -4.68 -6.26 10.50
C ASP A 112 -4.08 -6.25 9.07
N MET A 113 -3.81 -5.05 8.51
CA MET A 113 -3.23 -4.91 7.18
C MET A 113 -1.79 -5.45 7.12
N GLU A 114 -0.99 -5.14 8.12
CA GLU A 114 0.39 -5.65 8.26
C GLU A 114 0.38 -7.17 8.32
N SER A 115 -0.43 -7.75 9.20
CA SER A 115 -0.59 -9.20 9.34
C SER A 115 -1.07 -9.87 8.04
N ASP A 116 -2.13 -9.34 7.41
CA ASP A 116 -2.68 -9.89 6.17
C ASP A 116 -1.66 -9.87 5.02
N THR A 117 -0.84 -8.81 4.92
CA THR A 117 0.21 -8.73 3.90
C THR A 117 1.35 -9.70 4.16
N GLY A 118 1.72 -9.94 5.41
CA GLY A 118 2.69 -10.97 5.81
C GLY A 118 2.28 -12.40 5.42
N HIS A 119 0.97 -12.64 5.25
CA HIS A 119 0.41 -13.92 4.81
C HIS A 119 -0.04 -13.92 3.33
N THR A 120 0.30 -12.88 2.58
CA THR A 120 -0.04 -12.72 1.17
C THR A 120 1.21 -12.69 0.30
N CYS A 121 1.25 -13.51 -0.74
CA CYS A 121 2.37 -13.53 -1.69
C CYS A 121 2.61 -12.14 -2.28
N CYS A 122 3.82 -11.61 -2.11
CA CYS A 122 4.21 -10.28 -2.57
C CYS A 122 4.17 -10.12 -4.10
N GLU A 123 4.25 -11.21 -4.86
CA GLU A 123 4.23 -11.18 -6.32
C GLU A 123 2.81 -11.32 -6.90
N CYS A 124 2.04 -12.31 -6.47
CA CYS A 124 0.77 -12.66 -7.14
C CYS A 124 -0.48 -12.48 -6.28
N GLY A 125 -0.35 -12.17 -4.99
CA GLY A 125 -1.47 -11.94 -4.09
C GLY A 125 -2.22 -13.19 -3.62
N HIS A 126 -1.75 -14.40 -3.94
CA HIS A 126 -2.27 -15.64 -3.36
C HIS A 126 -1.78 -15.82 -1.91
N PRO A 127 -2.41 -16.68 -1.10
CA PRO A 127 -1.91 -17.00 0.22
C PRO A 127 -0.43 -17.40 0.20
N ALA A 128 0.38 -16.76 1.04
CA ALA A 128 1.77 -17.11 1.21
C ALA A 128 1.89 -18.45 1.97
N LYS A 129 2.95 -19.19 1.68
CA LYS A 129 3.32 -20.45 2.34
C LYS A 129 4.78 -20.44 2.78
N TYR A 130 5.56 -19.50 2.27
CA TYR A 130 6.99 -19.41 2.48
C TYR A 130 7.39 -17.96 2.73
N VAL A 131 8.43 -17.80 3.53
CA VAL A 131 9.08 -16.51 3.77
C VAL A 131 10.56 -16.68 3.45
N THR A 132 11.11 -15.78 2.64
CA THR A 132 12.54 -15.75 2.32
C THR A 132 13.39 -15.37 3.54
N GLN A 133 14.64 -15.80 3.57
CA GLN A 133 15.61 -15.41 4.60
C GLN A 133 16.52 -14.29 4.07
N GLY A 134 17.03 -13.45 4.96
CA GLY A 134 17.78 -12.26 4.62
C GLY A 134 16.87 -11.09 4.32
N TYR A 135 16.55 -10.86 3.05
CA TYR A 135 15.46 -9.93 2.68
C TYR A 135 14.11 -10.66 2.79
N ILE A 136 13.36 -10.36 3.83
CA ILE A 136 12.15 -11.10 4.22
C ILE A 136 10.98 -10.70 3.31
N LEU A 137 10.47 -11.66 2.52
CA LEU A 137 9.26 -11.50 1.71
C LEU A 137 8.40 -12.77 1.72
N PRO A 138 7.07 -12.63 1.80
CA PRO A 138 6.15 -13.76 1.72
C PRO A 138 5.89 -14.18 0.28
N PHE A 139 5.93 -15.49 0.01
CA PHE A 139 5.68 -16.08 -1.29
C PHE A 139 4.70 -17.26 -1.22
N CYS A 140 3.88 -17.42 -2.24
CA CYS A 140 3.18 -18.68 -2.47
C CYS A 140 4.14 -19.74 -3.08
N ARG A 141 3.74 -20.99 -3.03
CA ARG A 141 4.56 -22.11 -3.57
C ARG A 141 4.96 -21.90 -5.04
N LYS A 142 4.02 -21.41 -5.86
CA LYS A 142 4.27 -21.20 -7.30
C LYS A 142 5.34 -20.13 -7.54
N CYS A 143 5.24 -19.01 -6.84
CA CYS A 143 6.18 -17.90 -7.03
C CYS A 143 7.55 -18.20 -6.45
N ILE A 144 7.65 -18.86 -5.28
CA ILE A 144 8.94 -19.22 -4.70
C ILE A 144 9.72 -20.20 -5.59
N MET A 145 9.03 -21.17 -6.20
CA MET A 145 9.64 -22.11 -7.15
C MET A 145 10.11 -21.41 -8.43
N LYS A 146 9.34 -20.45 -8.94
CA LYS A 146 9.69 -19.65 -10.12
C LYS A 146 11.00 -18.89 -9.93
N HIS A 147 11.25 -18.41 -8.73
CA HIS A 147 12.44 -17.62 -8.40
C HIS A 147 13.65 -18.48 -7.94
N GLY A 148 13.48 -19.80 -7.77
CA GLY A 148 14.57 -20.71 -7.37
C GLY A 148 15.15 -20.32 -6.02
N VAL A 149 14.33 -19.88 -5.07
CA VAL A 149 14.79 -19.46 -3.74
C VAL A 149 14.97 -20.68 -2.85
N ASP A 150 16.22 -21.04 -2.62
CA ASP A 150 16.59 -22.25 -1.84
C ASP A 150 16.51 -22.04 -0.32
N ASN A 151 16.51 -20.79 0.15
CA ASN A 151 16.52 -20.43 1.56
C ASN A 151 15.21 -19.80 2.02
N ALA A 152 14.08 -20.44 1.73
CA ALA A 152 12.79 -20.05 2.23
C ALA A 152 12.35 -20.96 3.40
N ARG A 153 11.72 -20.35 4.38
CA ARG A 153 11.08 -21.04 5.51
C ARG A 153 9.57 -21.13 5.24
N GLU A 154 8.98 -22.28 5.54
CA GLU A 154 7.53 -22.46 5.52
C GLU A 154 6.87 -21.73 6.70
N ILE A 155 5.69 -21.12 6.48
CA ILE A 155 4.87 -20.36 7.45
C ILE A 155 3.46 -20.91 7.54
#